data_ee3ac4cb71c6e04f6e1fe3bd3fc6f69e
#
_entry.id   ee3ac4cb71c6e04f6e1fe3bd3fc6f69e
#
_cell.length_a   1.000
_cell.length_b   1.000
_cell.length_c   1.000
_cell.angle_alpha   90.00
_cell.angle_beta   90.00
_cell.angle_gamma   90.00
#
_symmetry.space_group_name_H-M   'P 1'
#
loop_
_entity.id
_entity.type
_entity.pdbx_description
1 polymer ?
#
loop_
_entity_poly.entity_id
_entity_poly.type
_entity_poly.pdbx_seq_one_letter_code
_entity_poly.pdbx_strand_id
1 'polypeptide(L)'
;MNQLEFSRRIFLQGLSGVAAAAAFGRIPGVSAAEGKALRFWAPGIAKVAAKDFSAMEAQAGIKIKYTAKSARADEAVQKMVIGDGQKLFDALTDNGGGMEDALAENRAIVPLDTSRIPNWKILLPTYREGGAAADTIRYKGKVYAVPYISNADSLAYNYDELGFHPDSWGVMFDSQFKGRVALQNDFGPTLTNMAIYLKESGKVDIADPSDMSPAEVKAVCQFIIGYKKKGHFRTFWDGFQNGVDILASKEVIMSSCWEPVQLVARKKGVNVLYGTMKEGHQTWNNVVMLSKGGRQRGVDDLFYKLANVYLSPWFGARTVATFGFAPQMEGVVAYIDAHPGDFDRKTRDRIKDIMARKAQRYAVKGNAWQNVFPKHIRAYQDWWSRLQAA
;
A
#
# COMPACT_ATOMS: atom_id res chain seq x y z
N MET A 1 25.09 23.47 -2.06
CA MET A 1 25.01 22.05 -1.71
C MET A 1 23.83 21.49 -2.48
N ASN A 2 24.09 20.55 -3.40
CA ASN A 2 23.09 20.04 -4.34
C ASN A 2 22.03 19.19 -3.61
N GLN A 3 20.74 19.32 -3.96
CA GLN A 3 19.63 18.51 -3.41
C GLN A 3 19.92 16.99 -3.44
N LEU A 4 20.69 16.53 -4.40
CA LEU A 4 21.15 15.14 -4.53
C LEU A 4 22.07 14.67 -3.37
N GLU A 5 22.96 15.53 -2.88
CA GLU A 5 23.80 15.23 -1.71
C GLU A 5 22.99 15.27 -0.41
N PHE A 6 21.96 16.11 -0.36
CA PHE A 6 21.09 16.22 0.78
C PHE A 6 20.19 14.95 0.94
N SER A 7 19.60 14.47 -0.16
CA SER A 7 18.80 13.21 -0.14
C SER A 7 19.64 11.99 0.23
N ARG A 8 20.87 11.88 -0.28
CA ARG A 8 21.82 10.80 0.09
C ARG A 8 22.20 10.84 1.56
N ARG A 9 22.50 12.01 2.11
CA ARG A 9 22.88 12.17 3.53
C ARG A 9 21.72 11.88 4.47
N ILE A 10 20.53 12.32 4.16
CA ILE A 10 19.34 12.06 4.96
C ILE A 10 19.02 10.57 5.02
N PHE A 11 19.09 9.89 3.87
CA PHE A 11 18.83 8.46 3.79
C PHE A 11 19.88 7.62 4.53
N LEU A 12 21.17 7.96 4.40
CA LEU A 12 22.28 7.24 5.05
C LEU A 12 22.37 7.49 6.56
N GLN A 13 21.94 8.65 7.05
CA GLN A 13 21.99 8.97 8.47
C GLN A 13 20.79 8.44 9.27
N GLY A 14 19.67 8.16 8.62
CA GLY A 14 18.51 7.50 9.25
C GLY A 14 18.69 5.99 9.50
N LEU A 15 19.74 5.38 8.95
CA LEU A 15 19.99 3.93 8.98
C LEU A 15 21.02 3.46 10.00
N SER A 16 21.57 4.37 10.83
CA SER A 16 22.66 4.04 11.78
C SER A 16 22.24 3.19 12.98
N GLY A 17 21.09 2.55 12.97
CA GLY A 17 20.52 1.83 14.10
C GLY A 17 20.50 0.30 14.04
N VAL A 18 20.71 -0.35 12.89
CA VAL A 18 20.73 -1.83 12.83
C VAL A 18 21.71 -2.31 11.76
N ALA A 19 22.96 -2.53 12.15
CA ALA A 19 23.91 -3.29 11.34
C ALA A 19 23.62 -4.80 11.53
N ALA A 20 22.61 -5.33 10.86
CA ALA A 20 22.52 -6.75 10.58
C ALA A 20 23.25 -7.00 9.27
N ALA A 21 24.49 -7.51 9.35
CA ALA A 21 25.24 -8.00 8.19
C ALA A 21 24.46 -9.19 7.59
N ALA A 22 23.58 -8.91 6.62
CA ALA A 22 23.02 -9.97 5.78
C ALA A 22 24.17 -10.49 4.88
N ALA A 23 24.61 -11.70 5.15
CA ALA A 23 25.50 -12.44 4.28
C ALA A 23 24.84 -12.58 2.90
N PHE A 24 25.25 -11.76 1.94
CA PHE A 24 24.84 -11.89 0.55
C PHE A 24 25.51 -13.13 -0.05
N GLY A 25 24.81 -14.28 0.03
CA GLY A 25 25.20 -15.43 -0.75
C GLY A 25 25.27 -15.06 -2.24
N ARG A 26 26.38 -15.36 -2.91
CA ARG A 26 26.50 -15.24 -4.37
C ARG A 26 25.36 -16.05 -5.00
N ILE A 27 24.43 -15.37 -5.66
CA ILE A 27 23.45 -16.02 -6.52
C ILE A 27 24.23 -16.56 -7.72
N PRO A 28 24.15 -17.87 -8.04
CA PRO A 28 24.84 -18.43 -9.21
C PRO A 28 24.51 -17.63 -10.48
N GLY A 29 25.50 -17.38 -11.33
CA GLY A 29 25.34 -16.59 -12.54
C GLY A 29 24.20 -17.11 -13.42
N VAL A 30 23.30 -16.20 -13.81
CA VAL A 30 22.21 -16.48 -14.74
C VAL A 30 22.81 -16.73 -16.13
N SER A 31 22.60 -17.93 -16.68
CA SER A 31 23.06 -18.31 -18.01
C SER A 31 22.32 -17.51 -19.10
N ALA A 32 23.03 -17.18 -20.18
CA ALA A 32 22.48 -16.45 -21.34
C ALA A 32 21.28 -17.17 -22.04
N ALA A 33 21.08 -18.45 -21.78
CA ALA A 33 19.96 -19.24 -22.32
C ALA A 33 18.60 -18.97 -21.63
N GLU A 34 18.57 -18.35 -20.42
CA GLU A 34 17.34 -17.92 -19.72
C GLU A 34 16.81 -16.55 -20.21
N GLY A 35 17.24 -16.09 -21.38
CA GLY A 35 17.08 -14.72 -21.89
C GLY A 35 15.67 -14.19 -22.13
N LYS A 36 14.62 -14.96 -21.86
CA LYS A 36 13.23 -14.55 -22.16
C LYS A 36 12.28 -14.49 -20.97
N ALA A 37 12.77 -14.60 -19.71
CA ALA A 37 11.96 -14.44 -18.53
C ALA A 37 12.12 -13.03 -17.93
N LEU A 38 11.02 -12.42 -17.48
CA LEU A 38 11.02 -11.18 -16.72
C LEU A 38 11.43 -11.48 -15.27
N ARG A 39 12.54 -10.92 -14.79
CA ARG A 39 12.99 -11.04 -13.40
C ARG A 39 12.20 -10.03 -12.56
N PHE A 40 11.26 -10.53 -11.79
CA PHE A 40 10.26 -9.72 -11.11
C PHE A 40 10.41 -9.80 -9.59
N TRP A 41 10.60 -8.66 -8.96
CA TRP A 41 10.74 -8.53 -7.51
C TRP A 41 9.47 -7.89 -6.92
N ALA A 42 8.67 -8.67 -6.19
CA ALA A 42 7.34 -8.26 -5.77
C ALA A 42 6.90 -8.93 -4.47
N PRO A 43 6.00 -8.31 -3.67
CA PRO A 43 5.33 -8.96 -2.55
C PRO A 43 4.31 -10.00 -3.04
N GLY A 44 3.90 -10.88 -2.12
CA GLY A 44 2.96 -11.96 -2.43
C GLY A 44 1.63 -11.52 -3.02
N ILE A 45 1.14 -10.34 -2.66
CA ILE A 45 -0.12 -9.78 -3.19
C ILE A 45 -0.11 -9.55 -4.71
N ALA A 46 1.07 -9.41 -5.31
CA ALA A 46 1.21 -9.27 -6.76
C ALA A 46 0.82 -10.53 -7.57
N LYS A 47 0.66 -11.68 -6.90
CA LYS A 47 0.33 -12.98 -7.52
C LYS A 47 -1.17 -13.28 -7.63
N VAL A 48 -2.04 -12.38 -7.24
CA VAL A 48 -3.50 -12.59 -7.26
C VAL A 48 -3.94 -13.88 -6.53
N ALA A 49 -3.45 -14.09 -5.32
CA ALA A 49 -3.79 -15.24 -4.47
C ALA A 49 -3.35 -16.63 -5.00
N ALA A 50 -2.67 -16.70 -6.11
CA ALA A 50 -2.09 -17.95 -6.58
C ALA A 50 -0.82 -18.31 -5.78
N LYS A 51 -0.44 -19.59 -5.79
CA LYS A 51 0.84 -20.02 -5.21
C LYS A 51 2.04 -19.38 -5.93
N ASP A 52 1.87 -19.14 -7.24
CA ASP A 52 2.90 -18.63 -8.14
C ASP A 52 2.31 -17.66 -9.18
N PHE A 53 3.09 -17.27 -10.15
CA PHE A 53 2.70 -16.37 -11.23
C PHE A 53 2.08 -17.08 -12.46
N SER A 54 1.82 -18.40 -12.44
CA SER A 54 1.38 -19.15 -13.61
C SER A 54 0.13 -18.57 -14.29
N ALA A 55 -0.84 -18.11 -13.51
CA ALA A 55 -2.04 -17.47 -14.05
C ALA A 55 -1.72 -16.12 -14.74
N MET A 56 -0.82 -15.33 -14.15
CA MET A 56 -0.35 -14.07 -14.73
C MET A 56 0.49 -14.31 -15.99
N GLU A 57 1.37 -15.32 -15.96
CA GLU A 57 2.17 -15.77 -17.12
C GLU A 57 1.28 -16.17 -18.29
N ALA A 58 0.24 -16.95 -18.02
CA ALA A 58 -0.74 -17.38 -19.04
C ALA A 58 -1.47 -16.17 -19.66
N GLN A 59 -1.93 -15.23 -18.84
CA GLN A 59 -2.61 -14.02 -19.30
C GLN A 59 -1.69 -13.08 -20.07
N ALA A 60 -0.44 -12.96 -19.66
CA ALA A 60 0.53 -12.07 -20.29
C ALA A 60 1.27 -12.70 -21.48
N GLY A 61 1.23 -14.03 -21.62
CA GLY A 61 2.03 -14.75 -22.62
C GLY A 61 3.53 -14.58 -22.41
N ILE A 62 4.00 -14.59 -21.17
CA ILE A 62 5.42 -14.41 -20.78
C ILE A 62 5.82 -15.42 -19.72
N LYS A 63 7.13 -15.48 -19.42
CA LYS A 63 7.68 -16.18 -18.25
C LYS A 63 8.16 -15.19 -17.21
N ILE A 64 7.92 -15.49 -15.94
CA ILE A 64 8.28 -14.65 -14.79
C ILE A 64 9.23 -15.41 -13.87
N LYS A 65 10.43 -14.87 -13.67
CA LYS A 65 11.33 -15.31 -12.61
C LYS A 65 11.08 -14.45 -11.37
N TYR A 66 10.24 -14.98 -10.47
CA TYR A 66 9.81 -14.27 -9.27
C TYR A 66 10.84 -14.31 -8.16
N THR A 67 11.04 -13.17 -7.51
CA THR A 67 11.76 -13.05 -6.23
C THR A 67 10.83 -12.36 -5.22
N ALA A 68 10.68 -12.94 -4.04
CA ALA A 68 9.87 -12.37 -2.99
C ALA A 68 10.47 -11.07 -2.45
N LYS A 69 9.61 -10.08 -2.20
CA LYS A 69 9.92 -8.79 -1.58
C LYS A 69 9.13 -8.66 -0.28
N SER A 70 9.75 -8.06 0.74
CA SER A 70 9.02 -7.63 1.93
C SER A 70 8.10 -6.45 1.62
N ALA A 71 7.20 -6.14 2.54
CA ALA A 71 6.34 -4.95 2.41
C ALA A 71 7.05 -3.64 2.83
N ARG A 72 8.31 -3.70 3.23
CA ARG A 72 9.06 -2.52 3.71
C ARG A 72 9.40 -1.60 2.55
N ALA A 73 9.03 -0.34 2.66
CA ALA A 73 9.26 0.67 1.63
C ALA A 73 10.75 0.99 1.44
N ASP A 74 11.54 1.04 2.53
CA ASP A 74 12.98 1.35 2.49
C ASP A 74 13.81 0.28 1.73
N GLU A 75 13.34 -0.97 1.68
CA GLU A 75 14.05 -2.06 1.01
C GLU A 75 14.26 -1.80 -0.48
N ALA A 76 13.28 -1.20 -1.17
CA ALA A 76 13.40 -0.93 -2.59
C ALA A 76 14.51 0.08 -2.90
N VAL A 77 14.59 1.17 -2.15
CA VAL A 77 15.66 2.17 -2.36
C VAL A 77 17.03 1.58 -2.01
N GLN A 78 17.14 0.88 -0.87
CA GLN A 78 18.40 0.24 -0.50
C GLN A 78 18.88 -0.73 -1.59
N LYS A 79 18.01 -1.59 -2.08
CA LYS A 79 18.38 -2.62 -3.04
C LYS A 79 18.60 -2.08 -4.45
N MET A 80 17.72 -1.20 -4.92
CA MET A 80 17.75 -0.71 -6.30
C MET A 80 18.72 0.47 -6.52
N VAL A 81 18.98 1.28 -5.50
CA VAL A 81 19.82 2.48 -5.61
C VAL A 81 21.21 2.25 -5.03
N ILE A 82 21.30 1.68 -3.83
CA ILE A 82 22.58 1.48 -3.13
C ILE A 82 23.21 0.14 -3.52
N GLY A 83 22.41 -0.90 -3.64
CA GLY A 83 22.83 -2.22 -4.09
C GLY A 83 22.72 -2.38 -5.61
N ASP A 84 23.09 -3.55 -6.10
CA ASP A 84 23.06 -3.89 -7.53
C ASP A 84 21.70 -4.41 -8.03
N GLY A 85 20.61 -4.03 -7.36
CA GLY A 85 19.25 -4.52 -7.66
C GLY A 85 18.83 -4.33 -9.11
N GLN A 86 19.25 -3.25 -9.74
CA GLN A 86 19.00 -2.99 -11.17
C GLN A 86 19.62 -4.06 -12.08
N LYS A 87 20.70 -4.72 -11.68
CA LYS A 87 21.33 -5.83 -12.42
C LYS A 87 20.58 -7.15 -12.18
N LEU A 88 19.84 -7.26 -11.07
CA LEU A 88 19.16 -8.48 -10.64
C LEU A 88 17.70 -8.52 -11.09
N PHE A 89 17.00 -7.39 -11.08
CA PHE A 89 15.56 -7.30 -11.32
C PHE A 89 15.24 -6.41 -12.52
N ASP A 90 14.35 -6.89 -13.38
CA ASP A 90 13.88 -6.16 -14.55
C ASP A 90 12.69 -5.28 -14.23
N ALA A 91 11.86 -5.74 -13.29
CA ALA A 91 10.71 -5.02 -12.80
C ALA A 91 10.53 -5.26 -11.29
N LEU A 92 9.85 -4.31 -10.63
CA LEU A 92 9.52 -4.40 -9.22
C LEU A 92 8.15 -3.81 -8.95
N THR A 93 7.58 -4.17 -7.79
CA THR A 93 6.41 -3.47 -7.23
C THR A 93 6.75 -2.82 -5.92
N ASP A 94 6.09 -1.70 -5.65
CA ASP A 94 6.12 -1.00 -4.37
C ASP A 94 4.88 -0.13 -4.18
N ASN A 95 4.80 0.57 -3.04
CA ASN A 95 3.82 1.63 -2.86
C ASN A 95 4.17 2.81 -3.78
N GLY A 96 3.15 3.41 -4.41
CA GLY A 96 3.27 4.70 -5.08
C GLY A 96 3.16 5.86 -4.08
N GLY A 97 3.58 7.06 -4.53
CA GLY A 97 3.53 8.26 -3.69
C GLY A 97 4.84 8.53 -2.94
N GLY A 98 5.94 8.65 -3.69
CA GLY A 98 7.28 8.97 -3.19
C GLY A 98 8.32 7.89 -3.46
N MET A 99 7.94 6.62 -3.57
CA MET A 99 8.88 5.55 -3.94
C MET A 99 9.33 5.68 -5.39
N GLU A 100 8.40 5.92 -6.31
CA GLU A 100 8.72 6.19 -7.72
C GLU A 100 9.59 7.43 -7.87
N ASP A 101 9.40 8.45 -7.05
CA ASP A 101 10.23 9.65 -7.03
C ASP A 101 11.67 9.31 -6.65
N ALA A 102 11.85 8.63 -5.52
CA ALA A 102 13.17 8.24 -5.04
C ALA A 102 13.92 7.35 -6.03
N LEU A 103 13.23 6.39 -6.65
CA LEU A 103 13.82 5.48 -7.63
C LEU A 103 14.10 6.18 -8.98
N ALA A 104 13.20 7.07 -9.43
CA ALA A 104 13.37 7.81 -10.69
C ALA A 104 14.49 8.86 -10.59
N GLU A 105 14.56 9.59 -9.47
CA GLU A 105 15.63 10.56 -9.23
C GLU A 105 17.00 9.91 -9.26
N ASN A 106 17.11 8.73 -8.70
CA ASN A 106 18.34 7.92 -8.70
C ASN A 106 18.52 7.08 -9.98
N ARG A 107 17.67 7.26 -10.99
CA ARG A 107 17.73 6.56 -12.29
C ARG A 107 17.69 5.02 -12.14
N ALA A 108 17.05 4.52 -11.10
CA ALA A 108 16.89 3.09 -10.86
C ALA A 108 15.74 2.49 -11.69
N ILE A 109 14.75 3.31 -12.01
CA ILE A 109 13.61 3.01 -12.88
C ILE A 109 13.57 3.96 -14.09
N VAL A 110 12.78 3.63 -15.08
CA VAL A 110 12.68 4.38 -16.33
C VAL A 110 11.25 4.86 -16.60
N PRO A 111 11.09 5.99 -17.32
CA PRO A 111 9.76 6.45 -17.72
C PRO A 111 9.11 5.45 -18.66
N LEU A 112 7.79 5.32 -18.54
CA LEU A 112 6.98 4.38 -19.29
C LEU A 112 6.31 5.05 -20.49
N ASP A 113 6.21 4.32 -21.58
CA ASP A 113 5.37 4.63 -22.72
C ASP A 113 3.99 3.98 -22.52
N THR A 114 3.03 4.75 -22.04
CA THR A 114 1.69 4.27 -21.72
C THR A 114 0.90 3.81 -22.95
N SER A 115 1.28 4.23 -24.17
CA SER A 115 0.65 3.77 -25.41
C SER A 115 0.88 2.30 -25.67
N ARG A 116 1.91 1.69 -25.05
CA ARG A 116 2.22 0.25 -25.09
C ARG A 116 1.41 -0.60 -24.11
N ILE A 117 0.51 0.02 -23.34
CA ILE A 117 -0.38 -0.66 -22.39
C ILE A 117 -1.82 -0.50 -22.89
N PRO A 118 -2.38 -1.43 -23.66
CA PRO A 118 -3.74 -1.30 -24.22
C PRO A 118 -4.82 -0.99 -23.17
N ASN A 119 -4.69 -1.54 -21.95
CA ASN A 119 -5.62 -1.30 -20.84
C ASN A 119 -5.39 0.03 -20.13
N TRP A 120 -4.40 0.86 -20.54
CA TRP A 120 -4.24 2.20 -19.97
C TRP A 120 -5.49 3.06 -20.14
N LYS A 121 -6.23 2.87 -21.22
CA LYS A 121 -7.48 3.58 -21.51
C LYS A 121 -8.61 3.34 -20.50
N ILE A 122 -8.59 2.20 -19.81
CA ILE A 122 -9.56 1.84 -18.76
C ILE A 122 -8.99 2.02 -17.35
N LEU A 123 -7.77 2.52 -17.20
CA LEU A 123 -7.27 2.98 -15.91
C LEU A 123 -8.19 4.07 -15.37
N LEU A 124 -8.46 4.09 -14.06
CA LEU A 124 -9.38 5.06 -13.45
C LEU A 124 -8.97 6.53 -13.80
N PRO A 125 -9.95 7.41 -14.08
CA PRO A 125 -9.69 8.81 -14.43
C PRO A 125 -8.80 9.55 -13.44
N THR A 126 -8.91 9.26 -12.14
CA THR A 126 -8.10 9.83 -11.06
C THR A 126 -6.58 9.68 -11.25
N TYR A 127 -6.16 8.66 -12.02
CA TYR A 127 -4.74 8.46 -12.39
C TYR A 127 -4.39 9.05 -13.75
N ARG A 128 -5.36 9.11 -14.67
CA ARG A 128 -5.13 9.60 -16.05
C ARG A 128 -5.16 11.12 -16.15
N GLU A 129 -6.08 11.75 -15.43
CA GLU A 129 -6.46 13.16 -15.63
C GLU A 129 -5.73 14.15 -14.70
N GLY A 130 -4.96 13.63 -13.74
CA GLY A 130 -4.22 14.45 -12.78
C GLY A 130 -4.81 14.41 -11.38
N GLY A 131 -4.14 15.07 -10.42
CA GLY A 131 -4.48 15.09 -9.01
C GLY A 131 -3.67 14.09 -8.16
N ALA A 132 -3.95 14.04 -6.86
CA ALA A 132 -3.12 13.34 -5.89
C ALA A 132 -2.88 11.85 -6.21
N ALA A 133 -3.87 11.14 -6.76
CA ALA A 133 -3.68 9.77 -7.22
C ALA A 133 -2.73 9.67 -8.41
N ALA A 134 -2.84 10.60 -9.36
CA ALA A 134 -1.99 10.64 -10.54
C ALA A 134 -0.54 10.97 -10.18
N ASP A 135 -0.32 11.77 -9.14
CA ASP A 135 1.02 12.12 -8.67
C ASP A 135 1.76 10.90 -8.10
N THR A 136 1.04 9.92 -7.56
CA THR A 136 1.63 8.68 -7.03
C THR A 136 2.26 7.74 -8.07
N ILE A 137 2.15 8.07 -9.35
CA ILE A 137 2.72 7.27 -10.46
C ILE A 137 3.62 8.09 -11.37
N ARG A 138 3.86 9.38 -11.04
CA ARG A 138 4.60 10.31 -11.87
C ARG A 138 5.78 10.92 -11.15
N TYR A 139 6.84 11.16 -11.89
CA TYR A 139 7.99 11.96 -11.48
C TYR A 139 8.31 13.00 -12.55
N LYS A 140 8.33 14.28 -12.16
CA LYS A 140 8.59 15.41 -13.09
C LYS A 140 7.74 15.34 -14.36
N GLY A 141 6.44 15.10 -14.20
CA GLY A 141 5.45 15.05 -15.27
C GLY A 141 5.45 13.78 -16.13
N LYS A 142 6.39 12.85 -15.94
CA LYS A 142 6.45 11.58 -16.70
C LYS A 142 5.90 10.43 -15.85
N VAL A 143 5.20 9.49 -16.49
CA VAL A 143 4.73 8.26 -15.86
C VAL A 143 5.90 7.30 -15.66
N TYR A 144 6.09 6.80 -14.45
CA TYR A 144 7.13 5.82 -14.11
C TYR A 144 6.56 4.51 -13.56
N ALA A 145 5.27 4.52 -13.20
CA ALA A 145 4.65 3.39 -12.52
C ALA A 145 3.24 3.13 -13.07
N VAL A 146 2.80 1.87 -12.97
CA VAL A 146 1.44 1.45 -13.31
C VAL A 146 0.75 0.99 -12.03
N PRO A 147 -0.31 1.68 -11.57
CA PRO A 147 -1.02 1.30 -10.36
C PRO A 147 -1.89 0.07 -10.64
N TYR A 148 -1.94 -0.89 -9.71
CA TYR A 148 -2.72 -2.11 -9.92
C TYR A 148 -3.71 -2.42 -8.80
N ILE A 149 -3.42 -2.00 -7.57
CA ILE A 149 -4.32 -2.08 -6.42
C ILE A 149 -4.21 -0.82 -5.57
N SER A 150 -5.26 -0.51 -4.83
CA SER A 150 -5.24 0.50 -3.78
C SER A 150 -6.12 0.13 -2.60
N ASN A 151 -5.98 0.83 -1.51
CA ASN A 151 -6.92 0.79 -0.40
C ASN A 151 -7.11 2.20 0.18
N ALA A 152 -8.25 2.41 0.80
CA ALA A 152 -8.52 3.46 1.75
C ALA A 152 -8.57 2.78 3.12
N ASP A 153 -7.51 2.91 3.90
CA ASP A 153 -7.36 2.23 5.19
C ASP A 153 -8.35 2.81 6.20
N SER A 154 -8.98 1.93 6.96
CA SER A 154 -10.08 2.30 7.81
C SER A 154 -10.10 1.53 9.13
N LEU A 155 -11.18 1.71 9.87
CA LEU A 155 -11.46 1.05 11.13
C LEU A 155 -12.11 -0.31 10.88
N ALA A 156 -11.48 -1.39 11.35
CA ALA A 156 -12.15 -2.68 11.53
C ALA A 156 -12.74 -2.74 12.94
N TYR A 157 -13.95 -3.25 13.06
CA TYR A 157 -14.65 -3.35 14.35
C TYR A 157 -15.52 -4.60 14.43
N ASN A 158 -15.62 -5.18 15.62
CA ASN A 158 -16.54 -6.26 15.93
C ASN A 158 -17.95 -5.69 16.15
N TYR A 159 -18.85 -5.91 15.19
CA TYR A 159 -20.20 -5.39 15.23
C TYR A 159 -21.03 -5.94 16.39
N ASP A 160 -20.86 -7.24 16.71
CA ASP A 160 -21.65 -7.89 17.75
C ASP A 160 -21.35 -7.30 19.15
N GLU A 161 -20.13 -6.79 19.34
CA GLU A 161 -19.73 -6.17 20.61
C GLU A 161 -19.94 -4.64 20.61
N LEU A 162 -19.83 -3.99 19.45
CA LEU A 162 -20.00 -2.54 19.34
C LEU A 162 -21.48 -2.15 19.29
N GLY A 163 -22.32 -2.92 18.59
CA GLY A 163 -23.76 -2.73 18.49
C GLY A 163 -24.21 -1.63 17.51
N PHE A 164 -23.27 -0.91 16.89
CA PHE A 164 -23.55 0.14 15.91
C PHE A 164 -22.47 0.23 14.83
N HIS A 165 -22.72 1.01 13.78
CA HIS A 165 -21.76 1.29 12.72
C HIS A 165 -21.07 2.63 12.98
N PRO A 166 -19.79 2.66 13.37
CA PRO A 166 -19.07 3.91 13.57
C PRO A 166 -18.82 4.61 12.23
N ASP A 167 -19.01 5.92 12.20
CA ASP A 167 -18.77 6.81 11.06
C ASP A 167 -17.62 7.79 11.28
N SER A 168 -16.94 7.72 12.43
CA SER A 168 -15.86 8.63 12.82
C SER A 168 -14.72 7.87 13.47
N TRP A 169 -13.48 8.28 13.16
CA TRP A 169 -12.29 7.84 13.90
C TRP A 169 -12.36 8.18 15.40
N GLY A 170 -13.19 9.15 15.76
CA GLY A 170 -13.39 9.57 17.15
C GLY A 170 -13.83 8.45 18.08
N VAL A 171 -14.53 7.43 17.56
CA VAL A 171 -14.95 6.26 18.34
C VAL A 171 -13.78 5.53 18.99
N MET A 172 -12.60 5.53 18.34
CA MET A 172 -11.40 4.89 18.86
C MET A 172 -10.87 5.53 20.16
N PHE A 173 -11.33 6.73 20.50
CA PHE A 173 -10.88 7.52 21.66
C PHE A 173 -11.94 7.64 22.76
N ASP A 174 -13.09 7.00 22.57
CA ASP A 174 -14.14 6.97 23.59
C ASP A 174 -13.66 6.14 24.79
N SER A 175 -13.80 6.72 26.00
CA SER A 175 -13.32 6.11 27.24
C SER A 175 -13.96 4.76 27.57
N GLN A 176 -15.18 4.50 27.08
CA GLN A 176 -15.84 3.21 27.26
C GLN A 176 -15.08 2.04 26.61
N PHE A 177 -14.24 2.31 25.60
CA PHE A 177 -13.45 1.30 24.90
C PHE A 177 -11.99 1.21 25.37
N LYS A 178 -11.67 1.84 26.50
CA LYS A 178 -10.33 1.80 27.10
C LYS A 178 -9.84 0.36 27.25
N GLY A 179 -8.62 0.10 26.79
CA GLY A 179 -7.97 -1.21 26.83
C GLY A 179 -8.49 -2.21 25.78
N ARG A 180 -9.37 -1.77 24.87
CA ARG A 180 -9.97 -2.64 23.85
C ARG A 180 -9.81 -2.11 22.41
N VAL A 181 -8.91 -1.16 22.22
CA VAL A 181 -8.61 -0.53 20.93
C VAL A 181 -7.16 -0.84 20.55
N ALA A 182 -6.91 -1.09 19.27
CA ALA A 182 -5.56 -1.22 18.75
C ALA A 182 -5.28 -0.26 17.60
N LEU A 183 -4.01 0.08 17.43
CA LEU A 183 -3.49 0.82 16.28
C LEU A 183 -2.46 -0.05 15.56
N GLN A 184 -2.26 0.22 14.28
CA GLN A 184 -1.18 -0.41 13.52
C GLN A 184 0.18 0.17 13.95
N ASN A 185 1.18 -0.70 14.17
CA ASN A 185 2.55 -0.28 14.49
C ASN A 185 3.33 0.14 13.24
N ASP A 186 2.78 1.12 12.53
CA ASP A 186 3.39 1.71 11.33
C ASP A 186 3.09 3.22 11.33
N PHE A 187 4.14 4.04 11.28
CA PHE A 187 3.97 5.49 11.35
C PHE A 187 3.18 6.05 10.15
N GLY A 188 3.36 5.48 8.95
CA GLY A 188 2.68 5.96 7.74
C GLY A 188 1.16 5.96 7.89
N PRO A 189 0.51 4.79 7.92
CA PRO A 189 -0.96 4.73 8.01
C PRO A 189 -1.49 5.26 9.34
N THR A 190 -0.80 5.03 10.47
CA THR A 190 -1.31 5.45 11.78
C THR A 190 -1.28 6.97 11.93
N LEU A 191 -0.16 7.63 11.62
CA LEU A 191 -0.08 9.09 11.76
C LEU A 191 -0.96 9.80 10.73
N THR A 192 -1.04 9.29 9.49
CA THR A 192 -1.89 9.90 8.45
C THR A 192 -3.37 9.81 8.81
N ASN A 193 -3.88 8.65 9.23
CA ASN A 193 -5.29 8.52 9.65
C ASN A 193 -5.61 9.40 10.87
N MET A 194 -4.69 9.48 11.84
CA MET A 194 -4.90 10.34 13.01
C MET A 194 -4.79 11.83 12.67
N ALA A 195 -3.92 12.20 11.73
CA ALA A 195 -3.84 13.55 11.20
C ALA A 195 -5.14 13.97 10.49
N ILE A 196 -5.70 13.10 9.64
CA ILE A 196 -7.00 13.29 9.01
C ILE A 196 -8.08 13.54 10.07
N TYR A 197 -8.15 12.67 11.07
CA TYR A 197 -9.11 12.81 12.16
C TYR A 197 -8.97 14.15 12.90
N LEU A 198 -7.75 14.52 13.29
CA LEU A 198 -7.49 15.74 14.05
C LEU A 198 -7.78 17.00 13.24
N LYS A 199 -7.44 17.00 11.94
CA LYS A 199 -7.74 18.07 11.01
C LYS A 199 -9.24 18.26 10.83
N GLU A 200 -9.92 17.22 10.37
CA GLU A 200 -11.34 17.29 10.00
C GLU A 200 -12.27 17.48 11.21
N SER A 201 -11.82 17.08 12.41
CA SER A 201 -12.52 17.38 13.67
C SER A 201 -12.15 18.74 14.27
N GLY A 202 -11.32 19.54 13.61
CA GLY A 202 -10.92 20.87 14.06
C GLY A 202 -10.05 20.89 15.32
N LYS A 203 -9.44 19.75 15.70
CA LYS A 203 -8.61 19.64 16.91
C LYS A 203 -7.17 20.14 16.71
N VAL A 204 -6.64 19.99 15.51
CA VAL A 204 -5.31 20.44 15.12
C VAL A 204 -5.39 21.02 13.71
N ASP A 205 -4.78 22.17 13.49
CA ASP A 205 -4.60 22.72 12.15
C ASP A 205 -3.48 21.97 11.44
N ILE A 206 -3.82 21.20 10.40
CA ILE A 206 -2.90 20.37 9.62
C ILE A 206 -3.08 20.74 8.15
N ALA A 207 -2.02 21.19 7.52
CA ALA A 207 -2.07 21.59 6.11
C ALA A 207 -2.30 20.37 5.20
N ASP A 208 -1.43 19.38 5.28
CA ASP A 208 -1.48 18.14 4.51
C ASP A 208 -1.21 16.92 5.41
N PRO A 209 -2.22 16.07 5.68
CA PRO A 209 -2.04 14.86 6.47
C PRO A 209 -1.01 13.86 5.91
N SER A 210 -0.72 13.90 4.60
CA SER A 210 0.26 12.99 3.97
C SER A 210 1.70 13.54 3.98
N ASP A 211 1.90 14.84 4.24
CA ASP A 211 3.22 15.50 4.26
C ASP A 211 3.31 16.55 5.37
N MET A 212 3.10 16.13 6.62
CA MET A 212 3.05 17.01 7.78
C MET A 212 4.39 17.68 8.08
N SER A 213 4.32 18.95 8.52
CA SER A 213 5.44 19.66 9.13
C SER A 213 5.89 19.00 10.46
N PRO A 214 7.12 19.29 10.96
CA PRO A 214 7.57 18.77 12.26
C PRO A 214 6.67 19.13 13.44
N ALA A 215 6.02 20.30 13.39
CA ALA A 215 5.09 20.74 14.44
C ALA A 215 3.77 19.93 14.41
N GLU A 216 3.24 19.68 13.22
CA GLU A 216 2.04 18.86 13.03
C GLU A 216 2.29 17.40 13.43
N VAL A 217 3.41 16.78 13.00
CA VAL A 217 3.82 15.44 13.44
C VAL A 217 3.90 15.35 14.97
N LYS A 218 4.52 16.35 15.60
CA LYS A 218 4.57 16.45 17.07
C LYS A 218 3.17 16.45 17.68
N ALA A 219 2.26 17.28 17.16
CA ALA A 219 0.91 17.41 17.70
C ALA A 219 0.13 16.10 17.59
N VAL A 220 0.19 15.42 16.43
CA VAL A 220 -0.45 14.12 16.21
C VAL A 220 0.11 13.06 17.16
N CYS A 221 1.44 12.96 17.28
CA CYS A 221 2.06 11.99 18.18
C CYS A 221 1.73 12.27 19.65
N GLN A 222 1.74 13.53 20.08
CA GLN A 222 1.37 13.91 21.46
C GLN A 222 -0.09 13.55 21.79
N PHE A 223 -1.00 13.71 20.83
CA PHE A 223 -2.38 13.26 20.99
C PHE A 223 -2.45 11.75 21.28
N ILE A 224 -1.79 10.93 20.46
CA ILE A 224 -1.79 9.46 20.62
C ILE A 224 -1.10 9.08 21.94
N ILE A 225 0.05 9.70 22.27
CA ILE A 225 0.79 9.48 23.53
C ILE A 225 -0.09 9.76 24.76
N GLY A 226 -0.91 10.81 24.68
CA GLY A 226 -1.84 11.14 25.76
C GLY A 226 -2.84 10.03 26.08
N TYR A 227 -3.35 9.33 25.06
CA TYR A 227 -4.21 8.17 25.23
C TYR A 227 -3.42 6.91 25.63
N LYS A 228 -2.25 6.69 25.05
CA LYS A 228 -1.38 5.54 25.38
C LYS A 228 -0.99 5.56 26.87
N LYS A 229 -0.56 6.69 27.41
CA LYS A 229 -0.22 6.86 28.85
C LYS A 229 -1.39 6.58 29.78
N LYS A 230 -2.62 6.77 29.33
CA LYS A 230 -3.84 6.42 30.09
C LYS A 230 -4.20 4.94 29.99
N GLY A 231 -3.42 4.12 29.28
CA GLY A 231 -3.71 2.72 29.01
C GLY A 231 -4.93 2.51 28.12
N HIS A 232 -5.20 3.47 27.22
CA HIS A 232 -6.39 3.42 26.36
C HIS A 232 -6.27 2.36 25.27
N PHE A 233 -5.09 2.23 24.64
CA PHE A 233 -4.82 1.23 23.65
C PHE A 233 -4.40 -0.10 24.28
N ARG A 234 -4.96 -1.19 23.80
CA ARG A 234 -4.56 -2.56 24.21
C ARG A 234 -3.17 -2.88 23.66
N THR A 235 -2.96 -2.55 22.38
CA THR A 235 -1.69 -2.85 21.69
C THR A 235 -1.52 -1.97 20.45
N PHE A 236 -0.27 -1.92 19.98
CA PHE A 236 0.11 -1.50 18.63
C PHE A 236 0.58 -2.77 17.91
N TRP A 237 -0.25 -3.29 16.99
CA TRP A 237 0.01 -4.56 16.34
C TRP A 237 0.99 -4.43 15.18
N ASP A 238 1.80 -5.46 14.96
CA ASP A 238 2.78 -5.54 13.90
C ASP A 238 2.60 -6.84 13.08
N GLY A 239 2.72 -6.71 11.76
CA GLY A 239 2.55 -7.82 10.84
C GLY A 239 1.09 -8.26 10.64
N PHE A 240 0.79 -8.74 9.45
CA PHE A 240 -0.55 -9.09 8.99
C PHE A 240 -1.28 -10.08 9.93
N GLN A 241 -0.58 -11.16 10.33
CA GLN A 241 -1.18 -12.21 11.14
C GLN A 241 -1.56 -11.73 12.54
N ASN A 242 -0.72 -10.89 13.17
CA ASN A 242 -1.02 -10.32 14.47
C ASN A 242 -2.26 -9.42 14.41
N GLY A 243 -2.38 -8.57 13.37
CA GLY A 243 -3.60 -7.77 13.16
C GLY A 243 -4.87 -8.62 13.01
N VAL A 244 -4.76 -9.77 12.33
CA VAL A 244 -5.88 -10.73 12.22
C VAL A 244 -6.22 -11.36 13.57
N ASP A 245 -5.21 -11.78 14.32
CA ASP A 245 -5.41 -12.57 15.54
C ASP A 245 -6.01 -11.74 16.67
N ILE A 246 -5.60 -10.49 16.85
CA ILE A 246 -6.17 -9.61 17.90
C ILE A 246 -7.66 -9.29 17.67
N LEU A 247 -8.10 -9.23 16.41
CA LEU A 247 -9.52 -9.05 16.07
C LEU A 247 -10.30 -10.37 16.17
N ALA A 248 -9.70 -11.46 15.70
CA ALA A 248 -10.35 -12.77 15.70
C ALA A 248 -10.48 -13.39 17.11
N SER A 249 -9.53 -13.11 17.99
CA SER A 249 -9.59 -13.53 19.41
C SER A 249 -10.49 -12.63 20.27
N LYS A 250 -10.98 -11.52 19.69
CA LYS A 250 -11.74 -10.48 20.42
C LYS A 250 -10.91 -9.79 21.52
N GLU A 251 -9.59 -9.84 21.45
CA GLU A 251 -8.70 -9.10 22.35
C GLU A 251 -8.96 -7.61 22.25
N VAL A 252 -9.28 -7.13 21.05
CA VAL A 252 -9.74 -5.79 20.79
C VAL A 252 -11.10 -5.81 20.07
N ILE A 253 -11.92 -4.80 20.28
CA ILE A 253 -13.18 -4.64 19.57
C ILE A 253 -13.04 -3.82 18.30
N MET A 254 -11.99 -3.02 18.20
CA MET A 254 -11.70 -2.24 17.00
C MET A 254 -10.20 -1.97 16.82
N SER A 255 -9.80 -1.81 15.57
CA SER A 255 -8.45 -1.47 15.18
C SER A 255 -8.40 -0.73 13.85
N SER A 256 -7.49 0.24 13.70
CA SER A 256 -7.08 0.69 12.37
C SER A 256 -6.34 -0.46 11.67
N CYS A 257 -6.66 -0.75 10.41
CA CYS A 257 -5.98 -1.83 9.69
C CYS A 257 -6.22 -1.78 8.18
N TRP A 258 -5.51 -2.66 7.48
CA TRP A 258 -5.79 -2.99 6.08
C TRP A 258 -7.06 -3.85 5.96
N GLU A 259 -7.83 -3.67 4.90
CA GLU A 259 -9.07 -4.44 4.69
C GLU A 259 -8.87 -5.97 4.67
N PRO A 260 -7.77 -6.56 4.12
CA PRO A 260 -7.53 -7.99 4.22
C PRO A 260 -7.46 -8.53 5.65
N VAL A 261 -7.00 -7.74 6.61
CA VAL A 261 -6.98 -8.13 8.04
C VAL A 261 -8.42 -8.38 8.52
N GLN A 262 -9.31 -7.45 8.25
CA GLN A 262 -10.74 -7.57 8.57
C GLN A 262 -11.37 -8.80 7.88
N LEU A 263 -11.10 -8.98 6.58
CA LEU A 263 -11.68 -10.10 5.81
C LEU A 263 -11.25 -11.46 6.35
N VAL A 264 -9.99 -11.61 6.76
CA VAL A 264 -9.48 -12.88 7.31
C VAL A 264 -10.00 -13.08 8.74
N ALA A 265 -10.04 -12.05 9.58
CA ALA A 265 -10.64 -12.14 10.91
C ALA A 265 -12.12 -12.57 10.83
N ARG A 266 -12.88 -12.02 9.89
CA ARG A 266 -14.28 -12.41 9.64
C ARG A 266 -14.41 -13.89 9.22
N LYS A 267 -13.49 -14.39 8.40
CA LYS A 267 -13.48 -15.83 8.02
C LYS A 267 -13.24 -16.77 9.21
N LYS A 268 -12.66 -16.28 10.31
CA LYS A 268 -12.50 -17.03 11.57
C LYS A 268 -13.77 -17.02 12.45
N GLY A 269 -14.90 -16.50 11.95
CA GLY A 269 -16.20 -16.58 12.61
C GLY A 269 -16.54 -15.39 13.49
N VAL A 270 -15.74 -14.33 13.49
CA VAL A 270 -16.04 -13.08 14.21
C VAL A 270 -16.69 -12.07 13.27
N ASN A 271 -17.77 -11.42 13.69
CA ASN A 271 -18.48 -10.45 12.86
C ASN A 271 -17.72 -9.11 12.76
N VAL A 272 -16.52 -9.17 12.21
CA VAL A 272 -15.69 -7.97 11.98
C VAL A 272 -16.13 -7.27 10.71
N LEU A 273 -16.52 -6.02 10.83
CA LEU A 273 -16.88 -5.13 9.73
C LEU A 273 -15.80 -4.07 9.50
N TYR A 274 -15.90 -3.35 8.38
CA TYR A 274 -14.93 -2.33 7.97
C TYR A 274 -15.66 -1.03 7.68
N GLY A 275 -15.33 0.03 8.41
CA GLY A 275 -16.09 1.27 8.42
C GLY A 275 -15.78 2.19 7.24
N THR A 276 -16.60 3.23 7.12
CA THR A 276 -16.33 4.42 6.29
C THR A 276 -16.37 5.62 7.21
N MET A 277 -15.20 6.24 7.42
CA MET A 277 -15.04 7.35 8.36
C MET A 277 -15.27 8.67 7.64
N LYS A 278 -16.14 9.51 8.19
CA LYS A 278 -16.53 10.80 7.58
C LYS A 278 -15.39 11.80 7.47
N GLU A 279 -14.41 11.70 8.34
CA GLU A 279 -13.21 12.55 8.28
C GLU A 279 -12.29 12.20 7.12
N GLY A 280 -12.37 10.98 6.59
CA GLY A 280 -11.51 10.50 5.52
C GLY A 280 -10.61 9.34 5.93
N HIS A 281 -9.77 8.93 5.01
CA HIS A 281 -8.94 7.74 5.10
C HIS A 281 -7.56 8.01 4.51
N GLN A 282 -6.55 7.42 5.08
CA GLN A 282 -5.28 7.27 4.40
C GLN A 282 -5.48 6.35 3.19
N THR A 283 -5.18 6.85 2.01
CA THR A 283 -5.26 6.12 0.75
C THR A 283 -3.85 5.80 0.24
N TRP A 284 -3.69 4.62 -0.33
CA TRP A 284 -2.43 4.19 -0.91
C TRP A 284 -2.67 3.30 -2.13
N ASN A 285 -1.68 3.17 -2.97
CA ASN A 285 -1.68 2.23 -4.08
C ASN A 285 -0.38 1.42 -4.11
N ASN A 286 -0.44 0.25 -4.72
CA ASN A 286 0.75 -0.45 -5.17
C ASN A 286 0.90 -0.28 -6.68
N VAL A 287 2.12 -0.13 -7.09
CA VAL A 287 2.51 0.15 -8.47
C VAL A 287 3.55 -0.84 -8.97
N VAL A 288 3.55 -1.11 -10.28
CA VAL A 288 4.63 -1.86 -10.93
C VAL A 288 5.49 -0.92 -11.77
N MET A 289 6.80 -1.09 -11.68
CA MET A 289 7.81 -0.22 -12.28
C MET A 289 8.81 -1.03 -13.09
N LEU A 290 9.25 -0.47 -14.23
CA LEU A 290 10.32 -1.03 -15.05
C LEU A 290 11.67 -0.49 -14.58
N SER A 291 12.59 -1.38 -14.23
CA SER A 291 13.93 -0.98 -13.84
C SER A 291 14.78 -0.54 -15.03
N LYS A 292 15.79 0.28 -14.78
CA LYS A 292 16.82 0.61 -15.78
C LYS A 292 17.49 -0.64 -16.31
N GLY A 293 17.78 -1.63 -15.45
CA GLY A 293 18.39 -2.89 -15.84
C GLY A 293 17.48 -3.72 -16.76
N GLY A 294 16.16 -3.73 -16.53
CA GLY A 294 15.20 -4.37 -17.42
C GLY A 294 15.19 -3.74 -18.81
N ARG A 295 15.22 -2.39 -18.88
CA ARG A 295 15.36 -1.66 -20.16
C ARG A 295 16.66 -2.02 -20.86
N GLN A 296 17.78 -2.06 -20.15
CA GLN A 296 19.08 -2.40 -20.72
C GLN A 296 19.15 -3.85 -21.21
N ARG A 297 18.40 -4.78 -20.62
CA ARG A 297 18.29 -6.16 -21.07
C ARG A 297 17.34 -6.34 -22.27
N GLY A 298 16.62 -5.31 -22.68
CA GLY A 298 15.67 -5.38 -23.79
C GLY A 298 14.45 -6.25 -23.47
N VAL A 299 13.96 -6.23 -22.22
CA VAL A 299 12.76 -6.97 -21.77
C VAL A 299 11.53 -6.08 -21.58
N ASP A 300 11.54 -4.90 -22.14
CA ASP A 300 10.44 -3.92 -22.09
C ASP A 300 9.10 -4.54 -22.49
N ASP A 301 9.07 -5.32 -23.59
CA ASP A 301 7.86 -5.96 -24.08
C ASP A 301 7.24 -6.90 -23.04
N LEU A 302 8.08 -7.64 -22.29
CA LEU A 302 7.60 -8.51 -21.23
C LEU A 302 7.00 -7.70 -20.08
N PHE A 303 7.63 -6.58 -19.73
CA PHE A 303 7.09 -5.68 -18.72
C PHE A 303 5.74 -5.09 -19.14
N TYR A 304 5.63 -4.56 -20.37
CA TYR A 304 4.38 -3.95 -20.84
C TYR A 304 3.24 -4.96 -20.94
N LYS A 305 3.52 -6.20 -21.33
CA LYS A 305 2.53 -7.30 -21.29
C LYS A 305 2.04 -7.58 -19.88
N LEU A 306 2.97 -7.66 -18.89
CA LEU A 306 2.60 -7.84 -17.48
C LEU A 306 1.81 -6.64 -16.95
N ALA A 307 2.25 -5.42 -17.23
CA ALA A 307 1.56 -4.19 -16.84
C ALA A 307 0.12 -4.13 -17.40
N ASN A 308 -0.07 -4.57 -18.64
CA ASN A 308 -1.39 -4.67 -19.25
C ASN A 308 -2.31 -5.67 -18.53
N VAL A 309 -1.76 -6.80 -18.05
CA VAL A 309 -2.52 -7.76 -17.24
C VAL A 309 -2.91 -7.15 -15.89
N TYR A 310 -2.03 -6.43 -15.24
CA TYR A 310 -2.35 -5.72 -13.99
C TYR A 310 -3.50 -4.72 -14.13
N LEU A 311 -3.67 -4.11 -15.31
CA LEU A 311 -4.79 -3.23 -15.63
C LEU A 311 -5.98 -3.97 -16.26
N SER A 312 -6.04 -5.29 -16.22
CA SER A 312 -7.18 -6.03 -16.76
C SER A 312 -8.31 -6.20 -15.73
N PRO A 313 -9.59 -6.17 -16.17
CA PRO A 313 -10.71 -6.50 -15.29
C PRO A 313 -10.62 -7.93 -14.71
N TRP A 314 -9.95 -8.85 -15.42
CA TRP A 314 -9.60 -10.19 -14.92
C TRP A 314 -8.79 -10.14 -13.64
N PHE A 315 -7.73 -9.32 -13.62
CA PHE A 315 -6.88 -9.11 -12.43
C PHE A 315 -7.67 -8.40 -11.33
N GLY A 316 -8.38 -7.33 -11.69
CA GLY A 316 -9.18 -6.55 -10.74
C GLY A 316 -10.21 -7.39 -9.99
N ALA A 317 -10.98 -8.23 -10.71
CA ALA A 317 -11.98 -9.10 -10.10
C ALA A 317 -11.36 -10.07 -9.07
N ARG A 318 -10.22 -10.68 -9.41
CA ARG A 318 -9.52 -11.61 -8.52
C ARG A 318 -8.92 -10.91 -7.28
N THR A 319 -8.41 -9.72 -7.46
CA THR A 319 -7.88 -8.88 -6.37
C THR A 319 -8.96 -8.51 -5.37
N VAL A 320 -10.12 -8.06 -5.84
CA VAL A 320 -11.27 -7.77 -4.96
C VAL A 320 -11.73 -9.04 -4.25
N ALA A 321 -11.87 -10.15 -4.97
CA ALA A 321 -12.34 -11.42 -4.40
C ALA A 321 -11.43 -11.93 -3.28
N THR A 322 -10.13 -11.75 -3.43
CA THR A 322 -9.12 -12.34 -2.53
C THR A 322 -8.77 -11.44 -1.37
N PHE A 323 -8.43 -10.20 -1.66
CA PHE A 323 -7.86 -9.25 -0.71
C PHE A 323 -8.83 -8.14 -0.30
N GLY A 324 -9.93 -7.96 -1.04
CA GLY A 324 -10.80 -6.81 -0.86
C GLY A 324 -10.17 -5.48 -1.30
N PHE A 325 -9.00 -5.45 -1.92
CA PHE A 325 -8.37 -4.23 -2.42
C PHE A 325 -9.12 -3.64 -3.61
N ALA A 326 -9.08 -2.33 -3.77
CA ALA A 326 -9.70 -1.66 -4.90
C ALA A 326 -8.88 -1.91 -6.17
N PRO A 327 -9.53 -2.32 -7.27
CA PRO A 327 -8.90 -2.39 -8.57
C PRO A 327 -8.71 -0.98 -9.13
N GLN A 328 -7.68 -0.79 -9.96
CA GLN A 328 -7.36 0.53 -10.51
C GLN A 328 -7.89 0.74 -11.94
N MET A 329 -8.79 -0.14 -12.38
CA MET A 329 -9.37 -0.10 -13.72
C MET A 329 -10.89 -0.21 -13.68
N GLU A 330 -11.51 0.31 -14.74
CA GLU A 330 -12.94 0.16 -15.03
C GLU A 330 -13.27 -1.26 -15.52
N GLY A 331 -14.54 -1.60 -15.57
CA GLY A 331 -15.04 -2.82 -16.23
C GLY A 331 -15.02 -4.09 -15.38
N VAL A 332 -14.62 -4.05 -14.10
CA VAL A 332 -14.55 -5.25 -13.23
C VAL A 332 -15.93 -5.90 -13.03
N VAL A 333 -16.98 -5.11 -12.81
CA VAL A 333 -18.34 -5.65 -12.64
C VAL A 333 -18.85 -6.27 -13.93
N ALA A 334 -18.65 -5.59 -15.06
CA ALA A 334 -19.01 -6.14 -16.37
C ALA A 334 -18.27 -7.45 -16.68
N TYR A 335 -16.99 -7.53 -16.29
CA TYR A 335 -16.19 -8.75 -16.44
C TYR A 335 -16.80 -9.92 -15.67
N ILE A 336 -17.09 -9.77 -14.38
CA ILE A 336 -17.62 -10.88 -13.56
C ILE A 336 -19.03 -11.32 -14.00
N ASP A 337 -19.82 -10.42 -14.57
CA ASP A 337 -21.14 -10.75 -15.12
C ASP A 337 -21.02 -11.50 -16.45
N ALA A 338 -20.03 -11.16 -17.28
CA ALA A 338 -19.75 -11.84 -18.55
C ALA A 338 -19.04 -13.20 -18.37
N HIS A 339 -18.38 -13.45 -17.22
CA HIS A 339 -17.62 -14.67 -16.94
C HIS A 339 -18.14 -15.38 -15.67
N PRO A 340 -19.41 -15.88 -15.68
CA PRO A 340 -20.02 -16.48 -14.48
C PRO A 340 -19.33 -17.77 -14.02
N GLY A 341 -18.55 -18.42 -14.90
CA GLY A 341 -17.74 -19.59 -14.55
C GLY A 341 -16.50 -19.32 -13.73
N ASP A 342 -16.00 -18.06 -13.72
CA ASP A 342 -14.80 -17.69 -12.97
C ASP A 342 -15.05 -17.55 -11.46
N PHE A 343 -16.29 -17.21 -11.08
CA PHE A 343 -16.69 -16.98 -9.69
C PHE A 343 -18.10 -17.51 -9.45
N ASP A 344 -18.34 -18.18 -8.33
CA ASP A 344 -19.68 -18.52 -7.90
C ASP A 344 -20.52 -17.25 -7.61
N ARG A 345 -21.84 -17.43 -7.55
CA ARG A 345 -22.78 -16.32 -7.32
C ARG A 345 -22.43 -15.53 -6.04
N LYS A 346 -22.18 -16.25 -4.94
CA LYS A 346 -21.85 -15.62 -3.64
C LYS A 346 -20.59 -14.75 -3.72
N THR A 347 -19.58 -15.20 -4.45
CA THR A 347 -18.34 -14.45 -4.67
C THR A 347 -18.59 -13.21 -5.55
N ARG A 348 -19.37 -13.33 -6.62
CA ARG A 348 -19.74 -12.17 -7.47
C ARG A 348 -20.50 -11.10 -6.67
N ASP A 349 -21.51 -11.51 -5.89
CA ASP A 349 -22.27 -10.58 -5.06
C ASP A 349 -21.37 -9.88 -4.02
N ARG A 350 -20.43 -10.63 -3.43
CA ARG A 350 -19.42 -10.07 -2.52
C ARG A 350 -18.49 -9.08 -3.20
N ILE A 351 -18.02 -9.36 -4.42
CA ILE A 351 -17.18 -8.42 -5.17
C ILE A 351 -17.93 -7.11 -5.40
N LYS A 352 -19.19 -7.17 -5.85
CA LYS A 352 -20.04 -5.99 -6.08
C LYS A 352 -20.23 -5.17 -4.81
N ASP A 353 -20.51 -5.83 -3.68
CA ASP A 353 -20.67 -5.19 -2.38
C ASP A 353 -19.38 -4.51 -1.91
N ILE A 354 -18.22 -5.18 -2.02
CA ILE A 354 -16.92 -4.58 -1.68
C ILE A 354 -16.66 -3.35 -2.55
N MET A 355 -16.88 -3.43 -3.85
CA MET A 355 -16.66 -2.31 -4.76
C MET A 355 -17.56 -1.12 -4.44
N ALA A 356 -18.84 -1.36 -4.12
CA ALA A 356 -19.77 -0.30 -3.74
C ALA A 356 -19.32 0.42 -2.44
N ARG A 357 -18.93 -0.33 -1.42
CA ARG A 357 -18.41 0.25 -0.17
C ARG A 357 -17.09 1.01 -0.37
N LYS A 358 -16.23 0.52 -1.27
CA LYS A 358 -15.01 1.24 -1.62
C LYS A 358 -15.30 2.55 -2.33
N ALA A 359 -16.23 2.57 -3.27
CA ALA A 359 -16.66 3.80 -3.92
C ALA A 359 -17.10 4.86 -2.90
N GLN A 360 -17.86 4.46 -1.86
CA GLN A 360 -18.23 5.36 -0.76
C GLN A 360 -17.01 5.88 0.00
N ARG A 361 -16.06 5.02 0.38
CA ARG A 361 -14.83 5.44 1.08
C ARG A 361 -13.97 6.39 0.25
N TYR A 362 -13.78 6.10 -1.04
CA TYR A 362 -13.01 6.98 -1.92
C TYR A 362 -13.66 8.32 -2.22
N ALA A 363 -14.99 8.42 -2.05
CA ALA A 363 -15.73 9.67 -2.23
C ALA A 363 -15.62 10.63 -1.02
N VAL A 364 -15.04 10.20 0.10
CA VAL A 364 -14.88 11.06 1.28
C VAL A 364 -13.83 12.14 0.98
N LYS A 365 -14.19 13.41 1.17
CA LYS A 365 -13.35 14.56 0.79
C LYS A 365 -12.03 14.65 1.58
N GLY A 366 -12.02 14.24 2.85
CA GLY A 366 -10.84 14.28 3.72
C GLY A 366 -9.81 13.18 3.45
N ASN A 367 -9.98 12.36 2.42
CA ASN A 367 -9.00 11.35 2.06
C ASN A 367 -7.64 11.98 1.72
N ALA A 368 -6.56 11.40 2.25
CA ALA A 368 -5.19 11.80 1.97
C ALA A 368 -4.40 10.64 1.36
N TRP A 369 -3.67 10.89 0.27
CA TRP A 369 -2.81 9.90 -0.36
C TRP A 369 -1.50 9.76 0.41
N GLN A 370 -1.07 8.53 0.64
CA GLN A 370 0.15 8.24 1.37
C GLN A 370 1.36 8.82 0.63
N ASN A 371 2.14 9.62 1.34
CA ASN A 371 3.47 9.99 0.93
C ASN A 371 4.48 9.11 1.68
N VAL A 372 5.07 8.14 0.98
CA VAL A 372 6.00 7.16 1.56
C VAL A 372 7.26 7.85 2.10
N PHE A 373 7.65 8.96 1.46
CA PHE A 373 8.78 9.78 1.89
C PHE A 373 8.33 11.23 2.08
N PRO A 374 7.66 11.54 3.20
CA PRO A 374 7.31 12.92 3.50
C PRO A 374 8.59 13.77 3.64
N LYS A 375 8.50 15.04 3.31
CA LYS A 375 9.66 15.97 3.33
C LYS A 375 10.41 15.97 4.66
N HIS A 376 9.68 15.78 5.75
CA HIS A 376 10.22 15.81 7.10
C HIS A 376 10.32 14.41 7.74
N ILE A 377 10.69 13.39 6.97
CA ILE A 377 10.73 11.98 7.41
C ILE A 377 11.43 11.77 8.76
N ARG A 378 12.48 12.54 9.07
CA ARG A 378 13.15 12.47 10.37
C ARG A 378 12.24 12.82 11.54
N ALA A 379 11.39 13.84 11.39
CA ALA A 379 10.43 14.20 12.42
C ALA A 379 9.43 13.06 12.68
N TYR A 380 8.98 12.38 11.61
CA TYR A 380 8.12 11.19 11.75
C TYR A 380 8.83 10.07 12.54
N GLN A 381 10.06 9.74 12.16
CA GLN A 381 10.85 8.69 12.83
C GLN A 381 11.14 9.01 14.30
N ASP A 382 11.55 10.24 14.60
CA ASP A 382 11.87 10.69 15.96
C ASP A 382 10.63 10.68 16.86
N TRP A 383 9.51 11.21 16.37
CA TRP A 383 8.27 11.25 17.14
C TRP A 383 7.61 9.89 17.26
N TRP A 384 7.70 9.05 16.22
CA TRP A 384 7.24 7.66 16.29
C TRP A 384 8.00 6.86 17.34
N SER A 385 9.32 6.99 17.39
CA SER A 385 10.15 6.35 18.43
C SER A 385 9.75 6.80 19.84
N ARG A 386 9.46 8.09 20.05
CA ARG A 386 8.95 8.61 21.33
C ARG A 386 7.56 8.06 21.65
N LEU A 387 6.68 7.92 20.65
CA LEU A 387 5.37 7.31 20.82
C LEU A 387 5.49 5.85 21.23
N GLN A 388 6.40 5.11 20.62
CA GLN A 388 6.64 3.71 20.98
C GLN A 388 7.18 3.56 22.41
N ALA A 389 8.04 4.45 22.84
CA ALA A 389 8.65 4.43 24.19
C ALA A 389 7.72 4.93 25.31
N ALA A 390 6.64 5.63 24.99
CA ALA A 390 5.70 6.19 25.96
C ALA A 390 4.74 5.12 26.50
#